data_b1106657b7eadf5b634d11ab5c2a5118
#
_entry.id   b1106657b7eadf5b634d11ab5c2a5118
#
_cell.length_a   1.000
_cell.length_b   1.000
_cell.length_c   1.000
_cell.angle_alpha   90.00
_cell.angle_beta   90.00
_cell.angle_gamma   90.00
#
_symmetry.space_group_name_H-M   'P 1'
#
loop_
_entity.id
_entity.type
_entity.pdbx_description
1 polymer ?
#
loop_
_entity_poly.entity_id
_entity_poly.type
_entity_poly.pdbx_seq_one_letter_code
_entity_poly.pdbx_strand_id
1 'polypeptide(L)'
;GMHIYDNPVGVLTNNPPFEQQMFQLNNYVGLSPKQPENRFSDKLNFNAYSRGMGALGLPGDLSSASRFAKVAFTKMNSFSGTSEKESVSQFFHILGSVDQQRGCCEVADGKFEITLYTSCCNTNKGIYYYTTYENHQISAVDMFGENLNERELIKYPLIKGEQIYWQN
;
A
#
# COMPACT_ATOMS: atom_id res chain seq x y z
N GLY A 1 9.02 7.63 28.53
CA GLY A 1 7.58 7.33 28.68
C GLY A 1 7.01 6.75 27.40
N MET A 2 5.85 6.09 27.48
CA MET A 2 5.11 5.64 26.31
C MET A 2 4.36 6.83 25.71
N HIS A 3 4.47 7.01 24.38
CA HIS A 3 3.70 8.02 23.65
C HIS A 3 2.66 7.31 22.79
N ILE A 4 1.43 7.79 22.83
CA ILE A 4 0.31 7.29 22.02
C ILE A 4 -0.13 8.42 21.10
N TYR A 5 -0.23 8.10 19.80
CA TYR A 5 -0.65 9.04 18.77
C TYR A 5 -1.91 8.57 18.08
N ASP A 6 -2.83 9.49 17.85
CA ASP A 6 -3.92 9.24 16.90
C ASP A 6 -3.37 9.17 15.49
N ASN A 7 -3.82 8.17 14.71
CA ASN A 7 -3.41 7.97 13.33
C ASN A 7 -4.61 8.13 12.37
N PRO A 8 -4.96 9.37 12.01
CA PRO A 8 -6.15 9.63 11.18
C PRO A 8 -6.02 9.12 9.75
N VAL A 9 -4.79 8.93 9.25
CA VAL A 9 -4.57 8.36 7.91
C VAL A 9 -4.54 6.82 7.92
N GLY A 10 -4.34 6.21 9.10
CA GLY A 10 -4.24 4.76 9.27
C GLY A 10 -3.11 4.13 8.46
N VAL A 11 -1.97 4.85 8.38
CA VAL A 11 -0.75 4.44 7.69
C VAL A 11 0.42 4.60 8.65
N LEU A 12 1.37 3.70 8.59
CA LEU A 12 2.63 3.77 9.31
C LEU A 12 3.75 3.20 8.43
N THR A 13 4.90 3.86 8.41
CA THR A 13 6.14 3.39 7.78
C THR A 13 7.31 3.52 8.73
N ASN A 14 8.51 3.09 8.32
CA ASN A 14 9.65 2.93 9.21
C ASN A 14 10.21 4.25 9.77
N ASN A 15 10.35 5.26 8.91
CA ASN A 15 11.05 6.53 9.17
C ASN A 15 10.45 7.69 8.37
N PRO A 16 10.59 8.92 8.84
CA PRO A 16 10.96 9.37 10.20
C PRO A 16 9.89 9.03 11.24
N PRO A 17 9.99 9.47 12.51
CA PRO A 17 8.93 9.30 13.51
C PRO A 17 7.56 9.78 13.00
N PHE A 18 6.50 9.13 13.46
CA PHE A 18 5.13 9.31 12.95
C PHE A 18 4.68 10.78 12.89
N GLU A 19 4.97 11.58 13.93
CA GLU A 19 4.61 13.00 13.97
C GLU A 19 5.26 13.79 12.84
N GLN A 20 6.52 13.46 12.51
CA GLN A 20 7.22 14.11 11.40
C GLN A 20 6.63 13.70 10.06
N GLN A 21 6.25 12.43 9.91
CA GLN A 21 5.58 11.95 8.70
C GLN A 21 4.24 12.66 8.51
N MET A 22 3.45 12.79 9.57
CA MET A 22 2.19 13.52 9.54
C MET A 22 2.40 15.00 9.19
N PHE A 23 3.41 15.64 9.79
CA PHE A 23 3.75 17.03 9.47
C PHE A 23 4.14 17.21 8.00
N GLN A 24 4.89 16.27 7.43
CA GLN A 24 5.32 16.31 6.03
C GLN A 24 4.15 16.24 5.04
N LEU A 25 2.98 15.69 5.42
CA LEU A 25 1.79 15.70 4.56
C LEU A 25 1.34 17.11 4.20
N ASN A 26 1.70 18.13 4.98
CA ASN A 26 1.44 19.53 4.63
C ASN A 26 2.08 19.94 3.29
N ASN A 27 3.17 19.31 2.88
CA ASN A 27 3.79 19.55 1.58
C ASN A 27 2.91 19.10 0.40
N TYR A 28 1.91 18.28 0.66
CA TYR A 28 1.06 17.63 -0.34
C TYR A 28 -0.40 18.10 -0.30
N VAL A 29 -0.71 19.19 0.42
CA VAL A 29 -2.08 19.72 0.54
C VAL A 29 -2.70 20.14 -0.79
N GLY A 30 -1.88 20.38 -1.80
CA GLY A 30 -2.32 20.69 -3.16
C GLY A 30 -2.71 19.49 -4.01
N LEU A 31 -2.42 18.26 -3.55
CA LEU A 31 -2.74 17.06 -4.30
C LEU A 31 -4.24 16.77 -4.29
N SER A 32 -4.74 16.27 -5.41
CA SER A 32 -6.15 15.94 -5.59
C SER A 32 -6.32 14.82 -6.62
N PRO A 33 -7.33 13.93 -6.49
CA PRO A 33 -7.70 13.02 -7.57
C PRO A 33 -8.37 13.73 -8.76
N LYS A 34 -8.76 15.00 -8.60
CA LYS A 34 -9.38 15.84 -9.65
C LYS A 34 -8.32 16.44 -10.56
N GLN A 35 -8.71 16.77 -11.79
CA GLN A 35 -7.85 17.54 -12.69
C GLN A 35 -7.55 18.91 -12.10
N PRO A 36 -6.29 19.40 -12.21
CA PRO A 36 -5.93 20.71 -11.72
C PRO A 36 -6.51 21.83 -12.61
N GLU A 37 -6.90 22.92 -11.97
CA GLU A 37 -7.12 24.20 -12.63
C GLU A 37 -5.80 24.96 -12.73
N ASN A 38 -5.71 25.87 -13.71
CA ASN A 38 -4.55 26.75 -13.79
C ASN A 38 -4.55 27.75 -12.63
N ARG A 39 -3.68 27.51 -11.64
CA ARG A 39 -3.41 28.40 -10.50
C ARG A 39 -2.00 28.98 -10.53
N PHE A 40 -1.27 28.72 -11.63
CA PHE A 40 0.09 29.23 -11.77
C PHE A 40 0.10 30.74 -12.01
N SER A 41 -0.72 31.21 -12.93
CA SER A 41 -0.91 32.62 -13.22
C SER A 41 -2.14 32.82 -14.12
N ASP A 42 -2.88 33.89 -13.89
CA ASP A 42 -3.97 34.34 -14.74
C ASP A 42 -3.48 34.98 -16.07
N LYS A 43 -2.18 35.30 -16.14
CA LYS A 43 -1.53 35.86 -17.31
C LYS A 43 -1.15 34.81 -18.38
N LEU A 44 -1.19 33.54 -18.02
CA LEU A 44 -0.78 32.41 -18.87
C LEU A 44 -1.89 31.37 -18.95
N ASN A 45 -2.19 30.92 -20.15
CA ASN A 45 -3.21 29.92 -20.37
C ASN A 45 -2.59 28.52 -20.38
N PHE A 46 -2.49 27.92 -19.19
CA PHE A 46 -2.05 26.53 -19.04
C PHE A 46 -3.24 25.60 -18.83
N ASN A 47 -3.14 24.40 -19.40
CA ASN A 47 -4.17 23.38 -19.30
C ASN A 47 -3.54 22.04 -18.91
N ALA A 48 -4.29 21.24 -18.18
CA ALA A 48 -3.93 19.87 -17.94
C ALA A 48 -3.94 19.08 -19.26
N TYR A 49 -2.82 18.45 -19.60
CA TYR A 49 -2.64 17.69 -20.83
C TYR A 49 -2.82 16.17 -20.66
N SER A 50 -2.96 15.70 -19.41
CA SER A 50 -3.14 14.28 -19.09
C SER A 50 -4.07 14.11 -17.89
N ARG A 51 -4.74 12.96 -17.79
CA ARG A 51 -5.48 12.58 -16.57
C ARG A 51 -4.50 12.27 -15.43
N GLY A 52 -4.95 12.46 -14.19
CA GLY A 52 -4.13 12.20 -13.00
C GLY A 52 -3.18 13.34 -12.60
N MET A 53 -3.15 14.45 -13.35
CA MET A 53 -2.26 15.58 -13.04
C MET A 53 -2.58 16.29 -11.73
N GLY A 54 -3.75 16.06 -11.12
CA GLY A 54 -4.04 16.56 -9.78
C GLY A 54 -3.14 15.96 -8.70
N ALA A 55 -2.52 14.81 -8.96
CA ALA A 55 -1.53 14.19 -8.10
C ALA A 55 -0.07 14.51 -8.49
N LEU A 56 0.15 15.52 -9.34
CA LEU A 56 1.49 15.91 -9.74
C LEU A 56 2.28 16.41 -8.52
N GLY A 57 3.44 15.78 -8.28
CA GLY A 57 4.26 16.01 -7.07
C GLY A 57 4.06 14.95 -5.98
N LEU A 58 3.15 13.99 -6.17
CA LEU A 58 3.10 12.81 -5.30
C LEU A 58 4.44 12.07 -5.39
N PRO A 59 5.14 11.79 -4.26
CA PRO A 59 6.45 11.18 -4.33
C PRO A 59 6.40 9.76 -4.88
N GLY A 60 7.40 9.40 -5.66
CA GLY A 60 7.49 8.10 -6.34
C GLY A 60 8.70 7.26 -5.93
N ASP A 61 9.61 7.81 -5.13
CA ASP A 61 10.76 7.07 -4.63
C ASP A 61 10.38 6.07 -3.52
N LEU A 62 11.29 5.15 -3.21
CA LEU A 62 11.05 4.04 -2.30
C LEU A 62 11.40 4.35 -0.84
N SER A 63 11.77 5.60 -0.52
CA SER A 63 12.04 5.98 0.86
C SER A 63 10.79 5.85 1.74
N SER A 64 11.01 5.64 3.02
CA SER A 64 9.93 5.44 3.98
C SER A 64 8.96 6.64 4.03
N ALA A 65 9.48 7.87 3.99
CA ALA A 65 8.66 9.08 4.00
C ALA A 65 7.83 9.23 2.70
N SER A 66 8.41 8.91 1.55
CA SER A 66 7.72 8.94 0.26
C SER A 66 6.64 7.87 0.17
N ARG A 67 6.93 6.65 0.64
CA ARG A 67 5.93 5.58 0.72
C ARG A 67 4.78 5.96 1.66
N PHE A 68 5.07 6.61 2.80
CA PHE A 68 4.04 7.11 3.70
C PHE A 68 3.10 8.08 2.98
N ALA A 69 3.63 9.13 2.36
CA ALA A 69 2.83 10.14 1.66
C ALA A 69 2.02 9.51 0.51
N LYS A 70 2.66 8.65 -0.28
CA LYS A 70 2.03 7.97 -1.42
C LYS A 70 0.88 7.06 -1.01
N VAL A 71 1.10 6.19 -0.01
CA VAL A 71 0.04 5.27 0.42
C VAL A 71 -1.06 5.99 1.20
N ALA A 72 -0.73 7.05 1.96
CA ALA A 72 -1.73 7.89 2.61
C ALA A 72 -2.66 8.56 1.58
N PHE A 73 -2.10 9.20 0.56
CA PHE A 73 -2.89 9.80 -0.52
C PHE A 73 -3.75 8.73 -1.24
N THR A 74 -3.16 7.61 -1.60
CA THR A 74 -3.85 6.53 -2.30
C THR A 74 -5.00 5.98 -1.46
N LYS A 75 -4.75 5.65 -0.19
CA LYS A 75 -5.77 5.12 0.72
C LYS A 75 -6.91 6.09 0.95
N MET A 76 -6.61 7.37 1.21
CA MET A 76 -7.62 8.38 1.53
C MET A 76 -8.51 8.75 0.35
N ASN A 77 -8.06 8.51 -0.89
CA ASN A 77 -8.80 8.82 -2.11
C ASN A 77 -9.32 7.56 -2.85
N SER A 78 -9.04 6.38 -2.34
CA SER A 78 -9.53 5.12 -2.91
C SER A 78 -10.92 4.77 -2.41
N PHE A 79 -11.67 4.04 -3.22
CA PHE A 79 -12.97 3.47 -2.85
C PHE A 79 -12.85 1.96 -2.73
N SER A 80 -13.31 1.40 -1.61
CA SER A 80 -13.56 -0.03 -1.50
C SER A 80 -14.85 -0.38 -2.25
N GLY A 81 -14.94 -1.61 -2.73
CA GLY A 81 -16.21 -2.15 -3.23
C GLY A 81 -17.19 -2.49 -2.09
N THR A 82 -18.32 -3.07 -2.46
CA THR A 82 -19.39 -3.45 -1.51
C THR A 82 -19.22 -4.86 -0.96
N SER A 83 -18.40 -5.69 -1.61
CA SER A 83 -18.10 -7.06 -1.20
C SER A 83 -16.73 -7.17 -0.53
N GLU A 84 -16.54 -8.23 0.25
CA GLU A 84 -15.26 -8.56 0.86
C GLU A 84 -14.17 -8.76 -0.21
N LYS A 85 -14.47 -9.47 -1.29
CA LYS A 85 -13.51 -9.71 -2.37
C LYS A 85 -13.02 -8.41 -3.01
N GLU A 86 -13.93 -7.46 -3.24
CA GLU A 86 -13.59 -6.14 -3.77
C GLU A 86 -12.74 -5.35 -2.78
N SER A 87 -13.10 -5.37 -1.48
CA SER A 87 -12.35 -4.67 -0.44
C SER A 87 -10.94 -5.25 -0.26
N VAL A 88 -10.79 -6.59 -0.27
CA VAL A 88 -9.50 -7.26 -0.22
C VAL A 88 -8.67 -6.92 -1.45
N SER A 89 -9.25 -6.99 -2.65
CA SER A 89 -8.57 -6.61 -3.89
C SER A 89 -8.09 -5.15 -3.83
N GLN A 90 -8.96 -4.22 -3.41
CA GLN A 90 -8.59 -2.81 -3.27
C GLN A 90 -7.46 -2.59 -2.26
N PHE A 91 -7.45 -3.34 -1.15
CA PHE A 91 -6.36 -3.28 -0.18
C PHE A 91 -5.01 -3.63 -0.82
N PHE A 92 -4.94 -4.71 -1.61
CA PHE A 92 -3.72 -5.08 -2.31
C PHE A 92 -3.32 -4.06 -3.38
N HIS A 93 -4.26 -3.43 -4.08
CA HIS A 93 -3.96 -2.32 -4.99
C HIS A 93 -3.37 -1.10 -4.26
N ILE A 94 -3.88 -0.75 -3.07
CA ILE A 94 -3.34 0.35 -2.27
C ILE A 94 -1.89 0.06 -1.88
N LEU A 95 -1.62 -1.11 -1.30
CA LEU A 95 -0.27 -1.49 -0.88
C LEU A 95 0.68 -1.73 -2.05
N GLY A 96 0.20 -2.28 -3.16
CA GLY A 96 0.99 -2.45 -4.39
C GLY A 96 1.51 -1.11 -4.95
N SER A 97 0.88 0.02 -4.60
CA SER A 97 1.38 1.34 -4.99
C SER A 97 2.74 1.70 -4.37
N VAL A 98 3.17 1.00 -3.31
CA VAL A 98 4.42 1.22 -2.58
C VAL A 98 5.31 -0.02 -2.50
N ASP A 99 5.05 -1.01 -3.36
CA ASP A 99 5.89 -2.19 -3.49
C ASP A 99 7.32 -1.82 -3.90
N GLN A 100 8.28 -2.53 -3.30
CA GLN A 100 9.69 -2.40 -3.61
C GLN A 100 10.12 -3.53 -4.54
N GLN A 101 10.52 -3.16 -5.75
CA GLN A 101 10.91 -4.09 -6.79
C GLN A 101 12.39 -4.47 -6.65
N ARG A 102 12.72 -5.71 -7.00
CA ARG A 102 14.10 -6.19 -7.01
C ARG A 102 14.97 -5.32 -7.93
N GLY A 103 16.08 -4.85 -7.40
CA GLY A 103 17.03 -3.98 -8.12
C GLY A 103 16.81 -2.48 -7.92
N CYS A 104 15.69 -2.04 -7.33
CA CYS A 104 15.38 -0.62 -7.19
C CYS A 104 15.81 0.01 -5.86
N CYS A 105 16.16 -0.79 -4.86
CA CYS A 105 16.64 -0.32 -3.56
C CYS A 105 17.83 -1.17 -3.09
N GLU A 106 19.04 -0.73 -3.36
CA GLU A 106 20.25 -1.39 -2.92
C GLU A 106 20.56 -1.04 -1.47
N VAL A 107 20.76 -2.05 -0.62
CA VAL A 107 21.06 -1.90 0.82
C VAL A 107 22.51 -2.27 1.13
N ALA A 108 23.13 -3.07 0.29
CA ALA A 108 24.56 -3.41 0.32
C ALA A 108 24.95 -3.91 -1.07
N ASP A 109 26.25 -4.05 -1.34
CA ASP A 109 26.77 -4.50 -2.63
C ASP A 109 26.07 -5.77 -3.12
N GLY A 110 25.32 -5.63 -4.22
CA GLY A 110 24.51 -6.70 -4.82
C GLY A 110 23.33 -7.21 -4.00
N LYS A 111 22.93 -6.52 -2.91
CA LYS A 111 21.78 -6.87 -2.09
C LYS A 111 20.69 -5.80 -2.18
N PHE A 112 19.47 -6.24 -2.46
CA PHE A 112 18.33 -5.35 -2.69
C PHE A 112 17.22 -5.59 -1.68
N GLU A 113 16.62 -4.51 -1.21
CA GLU A 113 15.37 -4.54 -0.47
C GLU A 113 14.21 -4.78 -1.45
N ILE A 114 13.29 -5.68 -1.06
CA ILE A 114 12.08 -5.98 -1.84
C ILE A 114 10.90 -6.15 -0.89
N THR A 115 9.70 -5.99 -1.40
CA THR A 115 8.48 -6.36 -0.67
C THR A 115 8.36 -7.88 -0.63
N LEU A 116 8.76 -8.50 0.47
CA LEU A 116 8.75 -9.97 0.61
C LEU A 116 7.34 -10.55 0.54
N TYR A 117 6.38 -9.90 1.19
CA TYR A 117 4.97 -10.26 1.18
C TYR A 117 4.10 -9.04 1.50
N THR A 118 2.85 -9.10 1.10
CA THR A 118 1.79 -8.17 1.49
C THR A 118 0.66 -8.95 2.13
N SER A 119 0.11 -8.46 3.23
CA SER A 119 -0.98 -9.17 3.91
C SER A 119 -2.03 -8.23 4.46
N CYS A 120 -3.25 -8.74 4.59
CA CYS A 120 -4.34 -8.08 5.32
C CYS A 120 -5.17 -9.09 6.13
N CYS A 121 -5.84 -8.59 7.16
CA CYS A 121 -6.73 -9.38 7.99
C CYS A 121 -8.18 -8.85 7.89
N ASN A 122 -9.12 -9.73 7.61
CA ASN A 122 -10.51 -9.49 7.92
C ASN A 122 -10.77 -9.90 9.36
N THR A 123 -10.72 -8.94 10.28
CA THR A 123 -10.84 -9.20 11.72
C THR A 123 -12.25 -9.65 12.12
N ASN A 124 -13.28 -9.29 11.35
CA ASN A 124 -14.65 -9.72 11.62
C ASN A 124 -14.87 -11.20 11.32
N LYS A 125 -14.16 -11.74 10.33
CA LYS A 125 -14.29 -13.14 9.89
C LYS A 125 -13.09 -14.00 10.29
N GLY A 126 -12.05 -13.43 10.87
CA GLY A 126 -10.85 -14.18 11.24
C GLY A 126 -10.07 -14.70 10.04
N ILE A 127 -10.09 -14.00 8.90
CA ILE A 127 -9.41 -14.44 7.68
C ILE A 127 -8.15 -13.60 7.45
N TYR A 128 -7.03 -14.29 7.25
CA TYR A 128 -5.74 -13.71 6.88
C TYR A 128 -5.49 -13.90 5.39
N TYR A 129 -5.31 -12.82 4.63
CA TYR A 129 -5.00 -12.82 3.21
C TYR A 129 -3.57 -12.39 2.99
N TYR A 130 -2.89 -12.99 2.02
CA TYR A 130 -1.53 -12.59 1.68
C TYR A 130 -1.16 -12.89 0.23
N THR A 131 -0.18 -12.12 -0.27
CA THR A 131 0.59 -12.41 -1.48
C THR A 131 2.07 -12.44 -1.11
N THR A 132 2.91 -13.03 -1.95
CA THR A 132 4.37 -12.97 -1.79
C THR A 132 5.01 -12.37 -3.03
N TYR A 133 6.27 -11.97 -2.93
CA TYR A 133 7.00 -11.45 -4.09
C TYR A 133 7.07 -12.47 -5.26
N GLU A 134 7.10 -13.75 -4.95
CA GLU A 134 7.20 -14.83 -5.93
C GLU A 134 5.84 -15.34 -6.43
N ASN A 135 4.74 -14.93 -5.79
CA ASN A 135 3.39 -15.35 -6.14
C ASN A 135 2.37 -14.23 -5.86
N HIS A 136 1.82 -13.67 -6.92
CA HIS A 136 0.80 -12.60 -6.83
C HIS A 136 -0.62 -13.13 -6.56
N GLN A 137 -0.83 -14.45 -6.61
CA GLN A 137 -2.11 -15.04 -6.24
C GLN A 137 -2.42 -14.75 -4.77
N ILE A 138 -3.57 -14.12 -4.50
CA ILE A 138 -4.03 -13.92 -3.12
C ILE A 138 -4.35 -15.27 -2.51
N SER A 139 -3.64 -15.62 -1.45
CA SER A 139 -3.89 -16.78 -0.61
C SER A 139 -4.62 -16.36 0.65
N ALA A 140 -5.45 -17.24 1.21
CA ALA A 140 -6.21 -16.96 2.40
C ALA A 140 -6.14 -18.11 3.41
N VAL A 141 -6.11 -17.78 4.70
CA VAL A 141 -6.24 -18.72 5.81
C VAL A 141 -7.41 -18.27 6.67
N ASP A 142 -8.39 -19.14 6.83
CA ASP A 142 -9.53 -18.93 7.73
C ASP A 142 -9.19 -19.52 9.11
N MET A 143 -9.02 -18.66 10.11
CA MET A 143 -8.71 -19.04 11.47
C MET A 143 -9.79 -19.96 12.07
N PHE A 144 -11.06 -19.71 11.75
CA PHE A 144 -12.17 -20.51 12.29
C PHE A 144 -12.42 -21.81 11.52
N GLY A 145 -11.73 -22.02 10.40
CA GLY A 145 -11.67 -23.31 9.73
C GLY A 145 -10.76 -24.32 10.44
N GLU A 146 -10.02 -23.88 11.47
CA GLU A 146 -9.03 -24.68 12.15
C GLU A 146 -9.40 -25.00 13.60
N ASN A 147 -8.77 -26.03 14.17
CA ASN A 147 -8.90 -26.35 15.59
C ASN A 147 -8.05 -25.40 16.44
N LEU A 148 -8.64 -24.32 16.93
CA LEU A 148 -7.93 -23.29 17.74
C LEU A 148 -7.45 -23.82 19.10
N ASN A 149 -7.86 -25.00 19.53
CA ASN A 149 -7.39 -25.66 20.76
C ASN A 149 -6.30 -26.69 20.51
N GLU A 150 -5.79 -26.77 19.27
CA GLU A 150 -4.67 -27.68 18.94
C GLU A 150 -3.42 -27.29 19.72
N ARG A 151 -2.65 -28.30 20.19
CA ARG A 151 -1.41 -28.07 20.92
C ARG A 151 -0.22 -27.78 19.99
N GLU A 152 -0.27 -28.31 18.79
CA GLU A 152 0.77 -28.12 17.78
C GLU A 152 0.44 -26.93 16.89
N LEU A 153 1.49 -26.24 16.42
CA LEU A 153 1.34 -25.14 15.48
C LEU A 153 0.84 -25.66 14.12
N ILE A 154 -0.28 -25.14 13.67
CA ILE A 154 -0.78 -25.37 12.32
C ILE A 154 0.10 -24.56 11.36
N LYS A 155 0.69 -25.22 10.36
CA LYS A 155 1.63 -24.61 9.42
C LYS A 155 1.14 -24.80 7.99
N TYR A 156 1.14 -23.70 7.25
CA TYR A 156 0.83 -23.68 5.82
C TYR A 156 2.12 -23.43 5.04
N PRO A 157 2.53 -24.32 4.14
CA PRO A 157 3.67 -24.06 3.28
C PRO A 157 3.34 -22.93 2.31
N LEU A 158 4.26 -21.99 2.13
CA LEU A 158 4.11 -20.94 1.12
C LEU A 158 4.08 -21.57 -0.27
N ILE A 159 3.15 -21.13 -1.10
CA ILE A 159 3.10 -21.48 -2.51
C ILE A 159 4.25 -20.76 -3.20
N LYS A 160 5.21 -21.54 -3.71
CA LYS A 160 6.38 -21.03 -4.42
C LYS A 160 6.09 -20.95 -5.92
N GLY A 161 6.57 -19.88 -6.51
CA GLY A 161 6.43 -19.60 -7.94
C GLY A 161 5.07 -19.00 -8.31
N GLU A 162 5.10 -18.23 -9.39
CA GLU A 162 3.93 -17.50 -9.88
C GLU A 162 2.84 -18.45 -10.40
N GLN A 163 1.61 -18.19 -10.02
CA GLN A 163 0.44 -18.93 -10.51
C GLN A 163 -0.15 -18.21 -11.72
N ILE A 164 0.13 -18.73 -12.91
CA ILE A 164 -0.36 -18.17 -14.17
C ILE A 164 -1.58 -18.98 -14.63
N TYR A 165 -2.71 -18.32 -14.79
CA TYR A 165 -3.89 -18.93 -15.39
C TYR A 165 -3.86 -18.78 -16.92
N TRP A 166 -3.75 -19.90 -17.63
CA TRP A 166 -3.79 -19.95 -19.09
C TRP A 166 -5.25 -19.97 -19.57
N GLN A 167 -5.60 -19.07 -20.46
CA GLN A 167 -6.97 -18.95 -20.98
C GLN A 167 -7.22 -19.76 -22.26
N ASN A 168 -6.19 -20.37 -22.84
CA ASN A 168 -6.25 -21.20 -24.05
C ASN A 168 -5.84 -22.64 -23.74
#